data_ec3389b4a0ea1446e78028172273e5a9
#
_entry.id   ec3389b4a0ea1446e78028172273e5a9
#
_cell.length_a   1.000
_cell.length_b   1.000
_cell.length_c   1.000
_cell.angle_alpha   90.00
_cell.angle_beta   90.00
_cell.angle_gamma   90.00
#
_symmetry.space_group_name_H-M   'P 1'
#
loop_
_entity.id
_entity.type
_entity.pdbx_description
1 polymer ?
#
loop_
_entity_poly.entity_id
_entity_poly.type
_entity_poly.pdbx_seq_one_letter_code
_entity_poly.pdbx_strand_id
1 'polypeptide(L)'
;ALDMGCGSGILSIAIAKRWRVPVISSDIDPIATDVCRRNIRINGVKNYVKCLYGSGYRHRKIKKHKFDLIVSNILSRPLMILAKDVGRHLCPGGWAILSGLLSDDVNKILITHHWHGLRLVDRIKIDNWQTLILKKPIGKK
;
A
#
# COMPACT_ATOMS: atom_id res chain seq x y z
N ALA A 1 -6.08 4.35 -5.98
CA ALA A 1 -5.16 3.91 -4.91
C ALA A 1 -5.00 2.38 -4.92
N LEU A 2 -3.92 1.90 -4.30
CA LEU A 2 -3.66 0.47 -4.08
C LEU A 2 -3.42 0.23 -2.58
N ASP A 3 -4.10 -0.78 -2.03
CA ASP A 3 -3.87 -1.31 -0.69
C ASP A 3 -3.28 -2.72 -0.81
N MET A 4 -1.98 -2.86 -0.54
CA MET A 4 -1.24 -4.10 -0.73
C MET A 4 -1.05 -4.82 0.60
N GLY A 5 -1.55 -6.06 0.70
CA GLY A 5 -1.70 -6.78 1.96
C GLY A 5 -2.86 -6.22 2.77
N CYS A 6 -4.03 -6.15 2.14
CA CYS A 6 -5.16 -5.40 2.66
C CYS A 6 -5.82 -6.02 3.91
N GLY A 7 -5.56 -7.29 4.21
CA GLY A 7 -6.16 -7.98 5.35
C GLY A 7 -7.68 -7.83 5.38
N SER A 8 -8.21 -7.21 6.42
CA SER A 8 -9.64 -6.92 6.58
C SER A 8 -10.17 -5.81 5.66
N GLY A 9 -9.31 -5.10 4.92
CA GLY A 9 -9.66 -4.00 4.03
C GLY A 9 -9.86 -2.64 4.72
N ILE A 10 -9.40 -2.49 5.95
CA ILE A 10 -9.65 -1.26 6.74
C ILE A 10 -9.06 -0.02 6.08
N LEU A 11 -7.84 -0.09 5.54
CA LEU A 11 -7.20 1.05 4.86
C LEU A 11 -7.93 1.38 3.56
N SER A 12 -8.28 0.38 2.76
CA SER A 12 -9.08 0.55 1.55
C SER A 12 -10.42 1.23 1.82
N ILE A 13 -11.13 0.81 2.87
CA ILE A 13 -12.41 1.38 3.28
C ILE A 13 -12.23 2.83 3.74
N ALA A 14 -11.19 3.11 4.53
CA ALA A 14 -10.87 4.47 4.99
C ALA A 14 -10.59 5.41 3.81
N ILE A 15 -9.75 4.97 2.85
CA ILE A 15 -9.44 5.73 1.62
C ILE A 15 -10.72 6.02 0.83
N ALA A 16 -11.53 4.99 0.60
CA ALA A 16 -12.77 5.12 -0.17
C ALA A 16 -13.78 6.06 0.50
N LYS A 17 -13.96 5.96 1.82
CA LYS A 17 -14.85 6.85 2.57
C LYS A 17 -14.35 8.30 2.59
N ARG A 18 -13.04 8.50 2.74
CA ARG A 18 -12.43 9.83 2.87
C ARG A 18 -12.39 10.60 1.55
N TRP A 19 -12.04 9.91 0.46
CA TRP A 19 -11.77 10.60 -0.82
C TRP A 19 -12.69 10.17 -1.97
N ARG A 20 -13.50 9.11 -1.81
CA ARG A 20 -14.40 8.58 -2.85
C ARG A 20 -13.68 8.27 -4.17
N VAL A 21 -12.45 7.76 -4.08
CA VAL A 21 -11.62 7.38 -5.23
C VAL A 21 -11.60 5.86 -5.40
N PRO A 22 -11.33 5.36 -6.62
CA PRO A 22 -11.14 3.94 -6.86
C PRO A 22 -9.96 3.38 -6.06
N VAL A 23 -10.17 2.26 -5.39
CA VAL A 23 -9.15 1.53 -4.62
C VAL A 23 -9.11 0.08 -5.08
N ILE A 24 -7.92 -0.41 -5.39
CA ILE A 24 -7.64 -1.83 -5.53
C ILE A 24 -7.07 -2.32 -4.20
N SER A 25 -7.71 -3.30 -3.58
CA SER A 25 -7.19 -4.02 -2.42
C SER A 25 -6.64 -5.36 -2.88
N SER A 26 -5.50 -5.80 -2.40
CA SER A 26 -4.94 -7.11 -2.75
C SER A 26 -4.34 -7.79 -1.55
N ASP A 27 -4.61 -9.08 -1.42
CA ASP A 27 -3.98 -9.93 -0.41
C ASP A 27 -3.63 -11.29 -0.98
N ILE A 28 -2.60 -11.93 -0.42
CA ILE A 28 -2.18 -13.29 -0.77
C ILE A 28 -2.97 -14.35 0.00
N ASP A 29 -3.65 -13.95 1.07
CA ASP A 29 -4.49 -14.84 1.87
C ASP A 29 -5.94 -14.79 1.34
N PRO A 30 -6.50 -15.94 0.89
CA PRO A 30 -7.88 -16.02 0.44
C PRO A 30 -8.88 -15.68 1.55
N ILE A 31 -8.59 -16.06 2.80
CA ILE A 31 -9.47 -15.75 3.95
C ILE A 31 -9.51 -14.25 4.19
N ALA A 32 -8.35 -13.57 4.16
CA ALA A 32 -8.29 -12.12 4.27
C ALA A 32 -9.08 -11.43 3.17
N THR A 33 -8.99 -11.91 1.92
CA THR A 33 -9.76 -11.32 0.81
C THR A 33 -11.26 -11.51 0.97
N ASP A 34 -11.73 -12.61 1.54
CA ASP A 34 -13.17 -12.83 1.80
C ASP A 34 -13.67 -11.92 2.93
N VAL A 35 -12.89 -11.76 4.00
CA VAL A 35 -13.19 -10.80 5.06
C VAL A 35 -13.22 -9.37 4.49
N CYS A 36 -12.24 -8.99 3.69
CA CYS A 36 -12.19 -7.70 3.02
C CYS A 36 -13.44 -7.45 2.16
N ARG A 37 -13.86 -8.39 1.33
CA ARG A 37 -15.08 -8.29 0.50
C ARG A 37 -16.34 -8.12 1.32
N ARG A 38 -16.45 -8.83 2.45
CA ARG A 38 -17.56 -8.67 3.40
C ARG A 38 -17.57 -7.26 4.00
N ASN A 39 -16.42 -6.79 4.48
CA ASN A 39 -16.30 -5.48 5.10
C ASN A 39 -16.58 -4.34 4.11
N ILE A 40 -16.14 -4.44 2.86
CA ILE A 40 -16.45 -3.50 1.77
C ILE A 40 -17.97 -3.35 1.59
N ARG A 41 -18.71 -4.47 1.62
CA ARG A 41 -20.17 -4.47 1.51
C ARG A 41 -20.85 -3.82 2.72
N ILE A 42 -20.46 -4.24 3.93
CA ILE A 42 -21.01 -3.71 5.18
C ILE A 42 -20.78 -2.19 5.28
N ASN A 43 -19.63 -1.71 4.81
CA ASN A 43 -19.28 -0.29 4.85
C ASN A 43 -19.82 0.54 3.67
N GLY A 44 -20.55 -0.06 2.74
CA GLY A 44 -21.20 0.64 1.63
C GLY A 44 -20.23 1.18 0.56
N VAL A 45 -18.99 0.67 0.50
CA VAL A 45 -17.95 1.19 -0.41
C VAL A 45 -17.68 0.29 -1.62
N LYS A 46 -18.58 -0.65 -1.94
CA LYS A 46 -18.43 -1.61 -3.03
C LYS A 46 -18.20 -0.98 -4.41
N ASN A 47 -18.68 0.23 -4.61
CA ASN A 47 -18.53 0.95 -5.87
C ASN A 47 -17.13 1.58 -6.03
N TYR A 48 -16.38 1.71 -4.94
CA TYR A 48 -15.05 2.30 -4.92
C TYR A 48 -13.95 1.26 -4.74
N VAL A 49 -14.19 0.19 -3.97
CA VAL A 49 -13.15 -0.77 -3.57
C VAL A 49 -13.34 -2.09 -4.28
N LYS A 50 -12.26 -2.57 -4.92
CA LYS A 50 -12.20 -3.88 -5.56
C LYS A 50 -11.14 -4.73 -4.87
N CYS A 51 -11.57 -5.79 -4.18
CA CYS A 51 -10.66 -6.73 -3.51
C CYS A 51 -10.26 -7.88 -4.44
N LEU A 52 -8.97 -8.13 -4.56
CA LEU A 52 -8.32 -9.14 -5.40
C LEU A 52 -7.54 -10.12 -4.53
N TYR A 53 -7.66 -11.41 -4.84
CA TYR A 53 -6.75 -12.43 -4.35
C TYR A 53 -5.55 -12.53 -5.28
N GLY A 54 -4.33 -12.51 -4.75
CA GLY A 54 -3.13 -12.65 -5.56
C GLY A 54 -1.83 -12.27 -4.85
N SER A 55 -0.72 -12.76 -5.38
CA SER A 55 0.61 -12.50 -4.83
C SER A 55 1.18 -11.17 -5.33
N GLY A 56 1.23 -10.18 -4.46
CA GLY A 56 1.87 -8.89 -4.70
C GLY A 56 1.36 -8.22 -5.99
N TYR A 57 2.27 -7.65 -6.75
CA TYR A 57 1.97 -6.88 -7.97
C TYR A 57 1.74 -7.74 -9.23
N ARG A 58 1.73 -9.07 -9.12
CA ARG A 58 1.62 -9.99 -10.27
C ARG A 58 0.21 -10.09 -10.83
N HIS A 59 -0.80 -9.71 -10.06
CA HIS A 59 -2.19 -9.78 -10.51
C HIS A 59 -2.41 -8.89 -11.74
N ARG A 60 -3.11 -9.43 -12.79
CA ARG A 60 -3.33 -8.76 -14.09
C ARG A 60 -3.88 -7.33 -13.98
N LYS A 61 -4.77 -7.10 -13.00
CA LYS A 61 -5.38 -5.78 -12.74
C LYS A 61 -4.48 -4.81 -11.98
N ILE A 62 -3.33 -5.25 -11.47
CA ILE A 62 -2.33 -4.41 -10.81
C ILE A 62 -1.16 -4.17 -11.74
N LYS A 63 -0.65 -5.23 -12.38
CA LYS A 63 0.59 -5.23 -13.16
C LYS A 63 0.71 -4.12 -14.21
N LYS A 64 -0.42 -3.70 -14.80
CA LYS A 64 -0.45 -2.68 -15.88
C LYS A 64 -0.82 -1.28 -15.38
N HIS A 65 -1.09 -1.11 -14.09
CA HIS A 65 -1.55 0.16 -13.55
C HIS A 65 -0.45 0.87 -12.76
N LYS A 66 -0.58 2.19 -12.72
CA LYS A 66 0.15 3.05 -11.80
C LYS A 66 -0.84 3.70 -10.84
N PHE A 67 -0.36 4.06 -9.67
CA PHE A 67 -1.18 4.55 -8.58
C PHE A 67 -0.61 5.86 -8.03
N ASP A 68 -1.49 6.78 -7.67
CA ASP A 68 -1.10 8.02 -6.98
C ASP A 68 -0.83 7.78 -5.50
N LEU A 69 -1.46 6.72 -4.95
CA LEU A 69 -1.28 6.29 -3.57
C LEU A 69 -1.16 4.78 -3.50
N ILE A 70 -0.11 4.30 -2.83
CA ILE A 70 0.04 2.91 -2.41
C ILE A 70 0.13 2.89 -0.90
N VAL A 71 -0.73 2.11 -0.25
CA VAL A 71 -0.67 1.87 1.20
C VAL A 71 -0.36 0.40 1.45
N SER A 72 0.37 0.12 2.52
CA SER A 72 0.66 -1.25 2.92
C SER A 72 0.93 -1.29 4.43
N ASN A 73 0.21 -2.16 5.14
CA ASN A 73 0.42 -2.43 6.56
C ASN A 73 0.72 -3.92 6.73
N ILE A 74 1.96 -4.30 6.41
CA ILE A 74 2.46 -5.66 6.45
C ILE A 74 3.84 -5.72 7.10
N LEU A 75 4.34 -6.92 7.37
CA LEU A 75 5.63 -7.13 7.98
C LEU A 75 6.79 -6.56 7.13
N SER A 76 7.88 -6.21 7.79
CA SER A 76 9.07 -5.56 7.22
C SER A 76 9.69 -6.33 6.05
N ARG A 77 9.82 -7.66 6.17
CA ARG A 77 10.43 -8.49 5.12
C ARG A 77 9.64 -8.47 3.80
N PRO A 78 8.32 -8.71 3.78
CA PRO A 78 7.51 -8.51 2.58
C PRO A 78 7.62 -7.10 1.98
N LEU A 79 7.62 -6.05 2.82
CA LEU A 79 7.76 -4.67 2.34
C LEU A 79 9.07 -4.45 1.59
N MET A 80 10.19 -4.97 2.10
CA MET A 80 11.47 -4.89 1.40
C MET A 80 11.47 -5.64 0.06
N ILE A 81 10.87 -6.83 0.02
CA ILE A 81 10.76 -7.62 -1.22
C ILE A 81 9.94 -6.85 -2.28
N LEU A 82 8.88 -6.18 -1.89
CA LEU A 82 7.98 -5.46 -2.77
C LEU A 82 8.45 -4.04 -3.12
N ALA A 83 9.54 -3.54 -2.55
CA ALA A 83 9.98 -2.15 -2.72
C ALA A 83 10.20 -1.74 -4.18
N LYS A 84 10.77 -2.62 -5.00
CA LYS A 84 10.94 -2.41 -6.44
C LYS A 84 9.61 -2.22 -7.15
N ASP A 85 8.62 -3.01 -6.78
CA ASP A 85 7.29 -2.94 -7.37
C ASP A 85 6.54 -1.70 -6.91
N VAL A 86 6.68 -1.30 -5.64
CA VAL A 86 6.16 -0.01 -5.14
C VAL A 86 6.72 1.14 -6.00
N GLY A 87 8.04 1.22 -6.17
CA GLY A 87 8.68 2.25 -6.99
C GLY A 87 8.22 2.24 -8.45
N ARG A 88 7.98 1.05 -9.03
CA ARG A 88 7.51 0.91 -10.42
C ARG A 88 6.05 1.31 -10.60
N HIS A 89 5.19 1.00 -9.63
CA HIS A 89 3.75 1.20 -9.74
C HIS A 89 3.27 2.55 -9.18
N LEU A 90 4.12 3.32 -8.50
CA LEU A 90 3.80 4.70 -8.16
C LEU A 90 3.94 5.61 -9.38
N CYS A 91 2.97 6.50 -9.57
CA CYS A 91 3.08 7.65 -10.46
C CYS A 91 4.21 8.58 -9.99
N PRO A 92 4.88 9.33 -10.89
CA PRO A 92 5.68 10.48 -10.48
C PRO A 92 4.84 11.44 -9.60
N GLY A 93 5.37 11.86 -8.47
CA GLY A 93 4.62 12.65 -7.47
C GLY A 93 3.71 11.84 -6.55
N GLY A 94 3.54 10.54 -6.79
CA GLY A 94 2.71 9.65 -5.99
C GLY A 94 3.30 9.34 -4.61
N TRP A 95 2.47 8.83 -3.72
CA TRP A 95 2.75 8.60 -2.31
C TRP A 95 2.70 7.11 -1.95
N ALA A 96 3.63 6.67 -1.11
CA ALA A 96 3.56 5.38 -0.45
C ALA A 96 3.48 5.57 1.07
N ILE A 97 2.51 4.91 1.72
CA ILE A 97 2.37 4.89 3.18
C ILE A 97 2.61 3.45 3.62
N LEU A 98 3.71 3.24 4.32
CA LEU A 98 4.15 1.91 4.78
C LEU A 98 4.07 1.86 6.29
N SER A 99 3.28 0.93 6.82
CA SER A 99 3.05 0.75 8.25
C SER A 99 3.26 -0.70 8.69
N GLY A 100 3.07 -0.96 9.99
CA GLY A 100 3.35 -2.29 10.56
C GLY A 100 4.83 -2.52 10.82
N LEU A 101 5.61 -1.45 11.00
CA LEU A 101 7.06 -1.49 11.13
C LEU A 101 7.48 -1.38 12.59
N LEU A 102 8.42 -2.22 13.01
CA LEU A 102 9.12 -2.04 14.27
C LEU A 102 10.30 -1.06 14.07
N SER A 103 10.69 -0.37 15.14
CA SER A 103 11.75 0.66 15.10
C SER A 103 13.06 0.17 14.50
N ASP A 104 13.45 -1.09 14.77
CA ASP A 104 14.72 -1.68 14.33
C ASP A 104 14.78 -1.93 12.81
N ASP A 105 13.63 -2.08 12.16
CA ASP A 105 13.55 -2.37 10.73
C ASP A 105 13.45 -1.13 9.84
N VAL A 106 13.13 0.02 10.44
CA VAL A 106 12.82 1.26 9.70
C VAL A 106 13.95 1.65 8.75
N ASN A 107 15.20 1.64 9.22
CA ASN A 107 16.33 2.04 8.39
C ASN A 107 16.54 1.13 7.18
N LYS A 108 16.36 -0.18 7.34
CA LYS A 108 16.46 -1.15 6.23
C LYS A 108 15.38 -0.89 5.18
N ILE A 109 14.16 -0.62 5.62
CA ILE A 109 13.02 -0.33 4.74
C ILE A 109 13.24 1.00 4.00
N LEU A 110 13.70 2.04 4.70
CA LEU A 110 14.01 3.34 4.09
C LEU A 110 15.08 3.20 3.00
N ILE A 111 16.20 2.54 3.30
CA ILE A 111 17.28 2.31 2.35
C ILE A 111 16.76 1.56 1.13
N THR A 112 16.03 0.46 1.34
CA THR A 112 15.50 -0.38 0.25
C THR A 112 14.57 0.42 -0.66
N HIS A 113 13.65 1.22 -0.11
CA HIS A 113 12.73 2.03 -0.92
C HIS A 113 13.43 3.22 -1.58
N HIS A 114 14.44 3.80 -0.94
CA HIS A 114 15.27 4.85 -1.52
C HIS A 114 15.98 4.37 -2.80
N TRP A 115 16.55 3.16 -2.80
CA TRP A 115 17.15 2.53 -3.98
C TRP A 115 16.16 2.37 -5.15
N HIS A 116 14.86 2.32 -4.85
CA HIS A 116 13.79 2.24 -5.85
C HIS A 116 13.11 3.58 -6.14
N GLY A 117 13.78 4.68 -5.80
CA GLY A 117 13.41 6.03 -6.20
C GLY A 117 12.39 6.73 -5.31
N LEU A 118 12.15 6.23 -4.08
CA LEU A 118 11.28 6.91 -3.13
C LEU A 118 12.09 7.77 -2.15
N ARG A 119 11.49 8.85 -1.68
CA ARG A 119 12.07 9.74 -0.68
C ARG A 119 11.17 9.80 0.54
N LEU A 120 11.78 9.76 1.72
CA LEU A 120 11.06 9.97 2.98
C LEU A 120 10.57 11.42 3.04
N VAL A 121 9.30 11.59 3.36
CA VAL A 121 8.68 12.90 3.60
C VAL A 121 8.37 13.07 5.07
N ASP A 122 7.81 12.01 5.71
CA ASP A 122 7.43 12.07 7.11
C ASP A 122 7.49 10.67 7.76
N ARG A 123 7.58 10.65 9.07
CA ARG A 123 7.63 9.44 9.89
C ARG A 123 6.77 9.62 11.13
N ILE A 124 5.79 8.76 11.29
CA ILE A 124 4.92 8.74 12.45
C ILE A 124 5.34 7.57 13.35
N LYS A 125 5.57 7.86 14.63
CA LYS A 125 5.89 6.85 15.64
C LYS A 125 4.78 6.84 16.69
N ILE A 126 4.24 5.65 16.95
CA ILE A 126 3.30 5.38 18.03
C ILE A 126 3.81 4.17 18.78
N ASP A 127 4.27 4.37 20.00
CA ASP A 127 4.97 3.38 20.81
C ASP A 127 6.16 2.75 20.03
N ASN A 128 6.13 1.44 19.80
CA ASN A 128 7.14 0.73 19.02
C ASN A 128 6.80 0.63 17.53
N TRP A 129 5.61 1.10 17.13
CA TRP A 129 5.16 1.03 15.74
C TRP A 129 5.52 2.29 14.97
N GLN A 130 5.88 2.10 13.72
CA GLN A 130 6.26 3.19 12.83
C GLN A 130 5.49 3.12 11.52
N THR A 131 5.18 4.30 11.02
CA THR A 131 4.62 4.48 9.68
C THR A 131 5.53 5.45 8.91
N LEU A 132 5.90 5.06 7.70
CA LEU A 132 6.72 5.86 6.80
C LEU A 132 5.85 6.44 5.70
N ILE A 133 5.94 7.74 5.48
CA ILE A 133 5.29 8.44 4.38
C ILE A 133 6.39 8.77 3.36
N LEU A 134 6.33 8.07 2.24
CA LEU A 134 7.30 8.20 1.16
C LEU A 134 6.66 8.85 -0.06
N LYS A 135 7.46 9.55 -0.85
CA LYS A 135 7.04 10.17 -2.10
C LYS A 135 7.96 9.77 -3.24
N LYS A 136 7.39 9.50 -4.40
CA LYS A 136 8.15 9.36 -5.63
C LYS A 136 8.35 10.75 -6.24
N PRO A 137 9.60 11.22 -6.42
CA PRO A 137 9.84 12.53 -7.03
C PRO A 137 9.22 12.64 -8.43
N ILE A 138 8.82 13.84 -8.78
CA ILE A 138 8.50 14.18 -10.17
C ILE A 138 9.87 14.29 -10.87
N GLY A 139 10.11 13.45 -11.88
CA GLY A 139 11.35 13.53 -12.66
C GLY A 139 11.55 14.95 -13.18
N LYS A 140 12.77 15.47 -13.13
CA LYS A 140 13.11 16.70 -13.86
C LYS A 140 12.84 16.41 -15.35
N LYS A 141 12.05 17.25 -15.98
CA LYS A 141 11.95 17.29 -17.44
C LYS A 141 13.29 17.63 -18.05
#